data_6ece96b288497df35756ca43b4a78ad5
#
_entry.id   6ece96b288497df35756ca43b4a78ad5
#
_cell.length_a   1.000
_cell.length_b   1.000
_cell.length_c   1.000
_cell.angle_alpha   90.00
_cell.angle_beta   90.00
_cell.angle_gamma   90.00
#
_symmetry.space_group_name_H-M   'P 1'
#
loop_
_entity.id
_entity.type
_entity.pdbx_description
1 polymer ?
#
loop_
_entity_poly.entity_id
_entity_poly.type
_entity_poly.pdbx_seq_one_letter_code
_entity_poly.pdbx_strand_id
1 'polypeptide(L)'
;MDSRGHGRSTHDSKPYSYDLMASDVISLMDFLKIKKAAIVGWSDGAIIGLNIAINHPERLIKLFAFGSNSNPQGVKSSAGAVFNEFALVRSKKEYEKLSPTPTKYGEFLSQIKKMWETQPNFTKTQLNSIKIPTWIVDGDHDEVIKRENTEFIAAQIPNAGLLILPTVSHFAFLQDPTLFNSVVMHFLEQKSE
;
A
#
# COMPACT_ATOMS: atom_id res chain seq x y z
N MET A 1 12.03 3.87 2.88
CA MET A 1 12.61 2.64 2.27
C MET A 1 12.01 2.49 0.90
N ASP A 2 12.81 2.29 -0.12
CA ASP A 2 12.29 1.86 -1.42
C ASP A 2 12.01 0.35 -1.31
N SER A 3 10.82 -0.10 -1.72
CA SER A 3 10.49 -1.53 -1.76
C SER A 3 11.45 -2.28 -2.69
N ARG A 4 11.60 -3.60 -2.49
CA ARG A 4 12.47 -4.43 -3.35
C ARG A 4 12.20 -4.16 -4.83
N GLY A 5 13.24 -3.99 -5.63
CA GLY A 5 13.17 -3.66 -7.05
C GLY A 5 12.68 -2.27 -7.39
N HIS A 6 12.22 -1.47 -6.43
CA HIS A 6 11.81 -0.09 -6.66
C HIS A 6 12.95 0.88 -6.31
N GLY A 7 12.93 2.05 -6.93
CA GLY A 7 13.86 3.12 -6.62
C GLY A 7 15.31 2.67 -6.61
N ARG A 8 15.98 2.79 -5.47
CA ARG A 8 17.40 2.41 -5.28
C ARG A 8 17.57 0.99 -4.73
N SER A 9 16.48 0.29 -4.42
CA SER A 9 16.55 -1.06 -3.86
C SER A 9 16.73 -2.12 -4.95
N THR A 10 17.61 -3.07 -4.69
CA THR A 10 17.77 -4.28 -5.51
C THR A 10 16.63 -5.25 -5.25
N HIS A 11 16.52 -6.30 -6.06
CA HIS A 11 15.73 -7.49 -5.77
C HIS A 11 16.53 -8.75 -6.15
N ASP A 12 16.16 -9.86 -5.54
CA ASP A 12 16.67 -11.18 -5.89
C ASP A 12 15.80 -11.83 -7.00
N SER A 13 16.03 -13.10 -7.29
CA SER A 13 15.29 -13.84 -8.30
C SER A 13 13.92 -14.35 -7.84
N LYS A 14 13.53 -14.09 -6.57
CA LYS A 14 12.25 -14.56 -6.05
C LYS A 14 11.09 -13.77 -6.67
N PRO A 15 9.96 -14.42 -7.00
CA PRO A 15 8.77 -13.71 -7.42
C PRO A 15 8.33 -12.68 -6.37
N TYR A 16 7.81 -11.54 -6.82
CA TYR A 16 7.23 -10.56 -5.91
C TYR A 16 5.99 -11.13 -5.21
N SER A 17 5.88 -10.83 -3.92
CA SER A 17 4.66 -11.06 -3.14
C SER A 17 4.57 -10.04 -2.00
N TYR A 18 3.36 -9.77 -1.53
CA TYR A 18 3.16 -8.88 -0.38
C TYR A 18 3.78 -9.43 0.90
N ASP A 19 3.79 -10.77 1.08
CA ASP A 19 4.47 -11.41 2.21
C ASP A 19 5.98 -11.13 2.18
N LEU A 20 6.59 -11.25 1.00
CA LEU A 20 8.01 -10.99 0.84
C LEU A 20 8.34 -9.51 1.06
N MET A 21 7.51 -8.59 0.53
CA MET A 21 7.70 -7.15 0.72
C MET A 21 7.46 -6.73 2.17
N ALA A 22 6.49 -7.34 2.85
CA ALA A 22 6.27 -7.14 4.28
C ALA A 22 7.47 -7.61 5.11
N SER A 23 8.04 -8.78 4.78
CA SER A 23 9.25 -9.28 5.45
C SER A 23 10.46 -8.36 5.29
N ASP A 24 10.58 -7.64 4.16
CA ASP A 24 11.64 -6.64 3.97
C ASP A 24 11.48 -5.46 4.93
N VAL A 25 10.24 -4.99 5.14
CA VAL A 25 9.95 -3.91 6.09
C VAL A 25 10.32 -4.36 7.51
N ILE A 26 9.91 -5.56 7.91
CA ILE A 26 10.26 -6.13 9.22
C ILE A 26 11.77 -6.27 9.38
N SER A 27 12.47 -6.79 8.36
CA SER A 27 13.93 -6.94 8.38
C SER A 27 14.66 -5.61 8.51
N LEU A 28 14.16 -4.56 7.84
CA LEU A 28 14.70 -3.21 8.00
C LEU A 28 14.46 -2.65 9.40
N MET A 29 13.27 -2.86 9.96
CA MET A 29 12.98 -2.46 11.33
C MET A 29 13.91 -3.16 12.33
N ASP A 30 14.19 -4.45 12.12
CA ASP A 30 15.13 -5.22 12.96
C ASP A 30 16.56 -4.68 12.85
N PHE A 31 17.02 -4.44 11.62
CA PHE A 31 18.33 -3.84 11.39
C PHE A 31 18.50 -2.48 12.07
N LEU A 32 17.46 -1.64 12.02
CA LEU A 32 17.43 -0.33 12.66
C LEU A 32 17.08 -0.38 14.16
N LYS A 33 16.83 -1.58 14.71
CA LYS A 33 16.40 -1.79 16.10
C LYS A 33 15.09 -1.07 16.46
N ILE A 34 14.20 -0.89 15.47
CA ILE A 34 12.87 -0.31 15.65
C ILE A 34 11.93 -1.41 16.08
N LYS A 35 11.47 -1.38 17.32
CA LYS A 35 10.55 -2.38 17.87
C LYS A 35 9.16 -2.27 17.26
N LYS A 36 8.61 -1.06 17.19
CA LYS A 36 7.29 -0.76 16.64
C LYS A 36 7.32 0.52 15.84
N ALA A 37 6.51 0.60 14.79
CA ALA A 37 6.34 1.81 13.98
C ALA A 37 4.86 2.05 13.62
N ALA A 38 4.49 3.27 13.32
CA ALA A 38 3.29 3.56 12.54
C ALA A 38 3.60 3.38 11.06
N ILE A 39 2.64 2.84 10.30
CA ILE A 39 2.76 2.74 8.84
C ILE A 39 1.72 3.66 8.20
N VAL A 40 2.19 4.46 7.26
CA VAL A 40 1.37 5.19 6.29
C VAL A 40 1.66 4.57 4.93
N GLY A 41 0.69 3.87 4.38
CA GLY A 41 0.82 3.15 3.12
C GLY A 41 -0.13 3.68 2.06
N TRP A 42 0.36 3.74 0.82
CA TRP A 42 -0.42 4.01 -0.37
C TRP A 42 -0.39 2.79 -1.29
N SER A 43 -1.56 2.36 -1.82
CA SER A 43 -1.69 1.27 -2.79
C SER A 43 -0.98 -0.01 -2.30
N ASP A 44 0.03 -0.51 -2.98
CA ASP A 44 0.86 -1.65 -2.54
C ASP A 44 1.44 -1.44 -1.14
N GLY A 45 1.84 -0.20 -0.79
CA GLY A 45 2.30 0.12 0.56
C GLY A 45 1.23 -0.04 1.63
N ALA A 46 -0.04 0.24 1.30
CA ALA A 46 -1.16 0.02 2.20
C ALA A 46 -1.45 -1.48 2.36
N ILE A 47 -1.36 -2.27 1.28
CA ILE A 47 -1.50 -3.73 1.31
C ILE A 47 -0.38 -4.37 2.13
N ILE A 48 0.86 -3.90 1.99
CA ILE A 48 2.00 -4.32 2.83
C ILE A 48 1.70 -4.00 4.30
N GLY A 49 1.17 -2.82 4.59
CA GLY A 49 0.76 -2.43 5.95
C GLY A 49 -0.32 -3.36 6.53
N LEU A 50 -1.34 -3.71 5.75
CA LEU A 50 -2.37 -4.69 6.14
C LEU A 50 -1.75 -6.08 6.38
N ASN A 51 -0.85 -6.51 5.52
CA ASN A 51 -0.14 -7.79 5.68
C ASN A 51 0.66 -7.83 7.00
N ILE A 52 1.38 -6.77 7.32
CA ILE A 52 2.13 -6.66 8.59
C ILE A 52 1.15 -6.63 9.77
N ALA A 53 0.04 -5.91 9.67
CA ALA A 53 -0.97 -5.84 10.72
C ALA A 53 -1.61 -7.21 11.02
N ILE A 54 -1.73 -8.07 10.02
CA ILE A 54 -2.24 -9.44 10.14
C ILE A 54 -1.19 -10.38 10.76
N ASN A 55 0.04 -10.34 10.23
CA ASN A 55 1.05 -11.36 10.52
C ASN A 55 2.04 -10.95 11.63
N HIS A 56 2.22 -9.64 11.85
CA HIS A 56 3.16 -9.05 12.80
C HIS A 56 2.55 -7.87 13.57
N PRO A 57 1.35 -8.01 14.16
CA PRO A 57 0.66 -6.89 14.83
C PRO A 57 1.48 -6.26 15.95
N GLU A 58 2.36 -7.04 16.59
CA GLU A 58 3.25 -6.56 17.64
C GLU A 58 4.29 -5.54 17.13
N ARG A 59 4.50 -5.46 15.82
CA ARG A 59 5.46 -4.53 15.19
C ARG A 59 4.82 -3.19 14.81
N LEU A 60 3.50 -3.06 14.90
CA LEU A 60 2.78 -1.84 14.54
C LEU A 60 2.22 -1.10 15.74
N ILE A 61 2.30 0.23 15.68
CA ILE A 61 1.61 1.16 16.58
C ILE A 61 0.21 1.46 16.02
N LYS A 62 0.14 1.81 14.73
CA LYS A 62 -1.08 2.12 13.98
C LYS A 62 -0.84 2.04 12.48
N LEU A 63 -1.91 1.94 11.70
CA LEU A 63 -1.88 1.82 10.24
C LEU A 63 -2.82 2.82 9.57
N PHE A 64 -2.28 3.64 8.67
CA PHE A 64 -3.03 4.45 7.71
C PHE A 64 -2.89 3.79 6.34
N ALA A 65 -3.97 3.21 5.81
CA ALA A 65 -3.97 2.46 4.56
C ALA A 65 -4.81 3.19 3.50
N PHE A 66 -4.14 3.89 2.57
CA PHE A 66 -4.79 4.63 1.49
C PHE A 66 -4.79 3.83 0.18
N GLY A 67 -5.96 3.69 -0.45
CA GLY A 67 -6.10 3.05 -1.76
C GLY A 67 -5.72 1.57 -1.77
N SER A 68 -6.05 0.82 -0.71
CA SER A 68 -5.76 -0.61 -0.61
C SER A 68 -6.88 -1.47 -1.17
N ASN A 69 -6.55 -2.69 -1.62
CA ASN A 69 -7.53 -3.71 -1.94
C ASN A 69 -7.29 -5.00 -1.13
N SER A 70 -8.37 -5.75 -0.88
CA SER A 70 -8.30 -7.03 -0.15
C SER A 70 -8.04 -8.23 -1.05
N ASN A 71 -8.32 -8.09 -2.34
CA ASN A 71 -8.12 -9.11 -3.37
C ASN A 71 -8.09 -8.46 -4.76
N PRO A 72 -7.65 -9.17 -5.82
CA PRO A 72 -7.58 -8.61 -7.18
C PRO A 72 -8.93 -8.12 -7.72
N GLN A 73 -10.05 -8.71 -7.29
CA GLN A 73 -11.40 -8.32 -7.72
C GLN A 73 -11.82 -6.96 -7.14
N GLY A 74 -11.14 -6.47 -6.10
CA GLY A 74 -11.30 -5.12 -5.54
C GLY A 74 -10.77 -4.01 -6.44
N VAL A 75 -10.07 -4.35 -7.51
CA VAL A 75 -9.52 -3.40 -8.49
C VAL A 75 -10.52 -3.19 -9.63
N LYS A 76 -10.65 -1.96 -10.12
CA LYS A 76 -11.49 -1.61 -11.27
C LYS A 76 -10.88 -2.15 -12.57
N SER A 77 -11.70 -2.54 -13.54
CA SER A 77 -11.24 -2.99 -14.86
C SER A 77 -10.50 -1.89 -15.64
N SER A 78 -10.80 -0.62 -15.35
CA SER A 78 -10.14 0.56 -15.94
C SER A 78 -8.74 0.83 -15.37
N ALA A 79 -8.38 0.25 -14.24
CA ALA A 79 -7.11 0.51 -13.54
C ALA A 79 -5.87 0.26 -14.42
N GLY A 80 -5.93 -0.72 -15.32
CA GLY A 80 -4.84 -1.02 -16.23
C GLY A 80 -4.47 0.14 -17.16
N ALA A 81 -5.42 0.95 -17.61
CA ALA A 81 -5.17 2.13 -18.46
C ALA A 81 -4.45 3.22 -17.65
N VAL A 82 -4.94 3.49 -16.42
CA VAL A 82 -4.35 4.46 -15.50
C VAL A 82 -2.90 4.10 -15.16
N PHE A 83 -2.66 2.85 -14.79
CA PHE A 83 -1.30 2.40 -14.49
C PHE A 83 -0.38 2.37 -15.69
N ASN A 84 -0.88 2.08 -16.90
CA ASN A 84 -0.05 2.15 -18.10
C ASN A 84 0.40 3.59 -18.37
N GLU A 85 -0.46 4.57 -18.21
CA GLU A 85 -0.08 5.97 -18.36
C GLU A 85 0.94 6.38 -17.28
N PHE A 86 0.68 6.11 -16.02
CA PHE A 86 1.59 6.39 -14.92
C PHE A 86 2.94 5.65 -15.10
N ALA A 87 2.90 4.38 -15.49
CA ALA A 87 4.09 3.57 -15.71
C ALA A 87 4.95 4.09 -16.85
N LEU A 88 4.34 4.51 -17.96
CA LEU A 88 5.07 5.00 -19.13
C LEU A 88 5.66 6.39 -18.91
N VAL A 89 4.90 7.28 -18.26
CA VAL A 89 5.27 8.71 -18.18
C VAL A 89 6.20 8.99 -17.01
N ARG A 90 5.92 8.40 -15.85
CA ARG A 90 6.63 8.74 -14.60
C ARG A 90 7.49 7.59 -14.07
N SER A 91 6.91 6.45 -13.77
CA SER A 91 7.62 5.40 -13.04
C SER A 91 8.79 4.82 -13.84
N LYS A 92 8.67 4.73 -15.18
CA LYS A 92 9.78 4.30 -16.02
C LYS A 92 10.97 5.25 -15.93
N LYS A 93 10.72 6.57 -16.05
CA LYS A 93 11.78 7.59 -15.97
C LYS A 93 12.47 7.58 -14.60
N GLU A 94 11.68 7.46 -13.54
CA GLU A 94 12.22 7.37 -12.17
C GLU A 94 13.02 6.08 -11.97
N TYR A 95 12.52 4.94 -12.47
CA TYR A 95 13.23 3.67 -12.41
C TYR A 95 14.56 3.74 -13.16
N GLU A 96 14.57 4.19 -14.41
CA GLU A 96 15.78 4.34 -15.22
C GLU A 96 16.82 5.26 -14.56
N LYS A 97 16.37 6.26 -13.82
CA LYS A 97 17.25 7.22 -13.11
C LYS A 97 17.82 6.67 -11.80
N LEU A 98 17.05 5.88 -11.07
CA LEU A 98 17.35 5.53 -9.67
C LEU A 98 17.79 4.07 -9.49
N SER A 99 17.30 3.17 -10.35
CA SER A 99 17.49 1.74 -10.16
C SER A 99 18.95 1.30 -10.40
N PRO A 100 19.44 0.35 -9.61
CA PRO A 100 20.71 -0.35 -9.90
C PRO A 100 20.68 -1.13 -11.22
N THR A 101 19.48 -1.39 -11.76
CA THR A 101 19.25 -2.14 -13.01
C THR A 101 18.37 -1.36 -13.98
N PRO A 102 18.81 -0.17 -14.45
CA PRO A 102 17.96 0.78 -15.18
C PRO A 102 17.33 0.23 -16.47
N THR A 103 17.99 -0.72 -17.12
CA THR A 103 17.51 -1.35 -18.37
C THR A 103 16.45 -2.42 -18.16
N LYS A 104 16.17 -2.84 -16.91
CA LYS A 104 15.28 -3.95 -16.57
C LYS A 104 13.84 -3.53 -16.20
N TYR A 105 13.44 -2.30 -16.51
CA TYR A 105 12.10 -1.82 -16.16
C TYR A 105 10.96 -2.70 -16.68
N GLY A 106 11.05 -3.17 -17.92
CA GLY A 106 10.01 -4.02 -18.51
C GLY A 106 9.87 -5.38 -17.79
N GLU A 107 11.01 -5.98 -17.40
CA GLU A 107 11.03 -7.22 -16.62
C GLU A 107 10.43 -7.00 -15.22
N PHE A 108 10.86 -5.95 -14.54
CA PHE A 108 10.32 -5.52 -13.26
C PHE A 108 8.79 -5.33 -13.31
N LEU A 109 8.30 -4.52 -14.26
CA LEU A 109 6.87 -4.23 -14.39
C LEU A 109 6.05 -5.50 -14.68
N SER A 110 6.58 -6.40 -15.51
CA SER A 110 5.92 -7.69 -15.79
C SER A 110 5.75 -8.54 -14.54
N GLN A 111 6.76 -8.58 -13.68
CA GLN A 111 6.71 -9.34 -12.42
C GLN A 111 5.74 -8.70 -11.42
N ILE A 112 5.72 -7.38 -11.29
CA ILE A 112 4.76 -6.66 -10.43
C ILE A 112 3.33 -6.91 -10.90
N LYS A 113 3.05 -6.84 -12.21
CA LYS A 113 1.73 -7.14 -12.77
C LYS A 113 1.26 -8.55 -12.41
N LYS A 114 2.12 -9.57 -12.49
CA LYS A 114 1.79 -10.95 -12.05
C LYS A 114 1.40 -11.01 -10.57
N MET A 115 2.06 -10.22 -9.72
CA MET A 115 1.67 -10.13 -8.32
C MET A 115 0.25 -9.52 -8.18
N TRP A 116 -0.05 -8.41 -8.84
CA TRP A 116 -1.35 -7.75 -8.79
C TRP A 116 -2.51 -8.63 -9.32
N GLU A 117 -2.23 -9.50 -10.30
CA GLU A 117 -3.23 -10.42 -10.86
C GLU A 117 -3.66 -11.52 -9.88
N THR A 118 -2.81 -11.82 -8.89
CA THR A 118 -3.00 -12.96 -7.98
C THR A 118 -3.08 -12.60 -6.51
N GLN A 119 -2.72 -11.38 -6.14
CA GLN A 119 -2.61 -10.92 -4.76
C GLN A 119 -3.14 -9.48 -4.60
N PRO A 120 -3.49 -9.08 -3.35
CA PRO A 120 -3.59 -9.89 -2.14
C PRO A 120 -4.81 -10.83 -2.16
N ASN A 121 -4.96 -11.67 -1.13
CA ASN A 121 -6.16 -12.50 -0.91
C ASN A 121 -6.48 -12.56 0.59
N PHE A 122 -6.76 -11.40 1.19
CA PHE A 122 -7.10 -11.33 2.61
C PHE A 122 -8.50 -11.86 2.88
N THR A 123 -8.59 -12.82 3.78
CA THR A 123 -9.86 -13.36 4.26
C THR A 123 -10.49 -12.42 5.28
N LYS A 124 -11.83 -12.56 5.47
CA LYS A 124 -12.54 -11.86 6.55
C LYS A 124 -11.92 -12.11 7.91
N THR A 125 -11.53 -13.36 8.20
CA THR A 125 -10.91 -13.75 9.47
C THR A 125 -9.58 -13.03 9.68
N GLN A 126 -8.74 -12.91 8.65
CA GLN A 126 -7.48 -12.19 8.72
C GLN A 126 -7.71 -10.69 8.98
N LEU A 127 -8.60 -10.05 8.21
CA LEU A 127 -8.91 -8.64 8.45
C LEU A 127 -9.50 -8.42 9.85
N ASN A 128 -10.36 -9.31 10.34
CA ASN A 128 -10.92 -9.24 11.68
C ASN A 128 -9.89 -9.46 12.80
N SER A 129 -8.74 -10.05 12.51
CA SER A 129 -7.65 -10.21 13.48
C SER A 129 -6.89 -8.92 13.76
N ILE A 130 -7.00 -7.89 12.90
CA ILE A 130 -6.32 -6.61 13.08
C ILE A 130 -6.98 -5.85 14.24
N LYS A 131 -6.21 -5.57 15.29
CA LYS A 131 -6.70 -4.87 16.50
C LYS A 131 -6.01 -3.52 16.75
N ILE A 132 -4.95 -3.22 16.00
CA ILE A 132 -4.27 -1.92 16.10
C ILE A 132 -5.16 -0.81 15.53
N PRO A 133 -5.00 0.44 15.98
CA PRO A 133 -5.66 1.59 15.37
C PRO A 133 -5.38 1.64 13.88
N THR A 134 -6.44 1.55 13.07
CA THR A 134 -6.33 1.46 11.61
C THR A 134 -7.31 2.43 10.95
N TRP A 135 -6.85 3.23 10.01
CA TRP A 135 -7.71 3.95 9.09
C TRP A 135 -7.59 3.36 7.69
N ILE A 136 -8.74 3.04 7.10
CA ILE A 136 -8.90 2.66 5.70
C ILE A 136 -9.39 3.90 4.97
N VAL A 137 -8.56 4.38 4.06
CA VAL A 137 -8.76 5.69 3.42
C VAL A 137 -8.74 5.53 1.90
N ASP A 138 -9.56 6.31 1.22
CA ASP A 138 -9.62 6.33 -0.24
C ASP A 138 -10.03 7.71 -0.76
N GLY A 139 -9.80 7.97 -2.05
CA GLY A 139 -10.37 9.12 -2.76
C GLY A 139 -11.78 8.81 -3.26
N ASP A 140 -12.68 9.80 -3.25
CA ASP A 140 -14.04 9.61 -3.79
C ASP A 140 -14.03 9.39 -5.32
N HIS A 141 -12.99 9.83 -6.00
CA HIS A 141 -12.73 9.64 -7.43
C HIS A 141 -11.61 8.62 -7.70
N ASP A 142 -11.34 7.70 -6.77
CA ASP A 142 -10.33 6.66 -7.01
C ASP A 142 -10.68 5.87 -8.28
N GLU A 143 -9.80 5.92 -9.27
CA GLU A 143 -9.97 5.27 -10.57
C GLU A 143 -9.44 3.84 -10.62
N VAL A 144 -8.81 3.40 -9.53
CA VAL A 144 -8.12 2.11 -9.40
C VAL A 144 -8.90 1.17 -8.50
N ILE A 145 -9.24 1.62 -7.29
CA ILE A 145 -9.88 0.79 -6.28
C ILE A 145 -11.41 0.97 -6.35
N LYS A 146 -12.12 -0.14 -6.22
CA LYS A 146 -13.57 -0.13 -6.09
C LYS A 146 -13.95 0.35 -4.70
N ARG A 147 -14.86 1.31 -4.62
CA ARG A 147 -15.37 1.86 -3.37
C ARG A 147 -15.88 0.77 -2.41
N GLU A 148 -16.63 -0.18 -2.95
CA GLU A 148 -17.16 -1.30 -2.17
C GLU A 148 -16.08 -2.19 -1.56
N ASN A 149 -14.86 -2.21 -2.14
CA ASN A 149 -13.74 -2.95 -1.55
C ASN A 149 -13.11 -2.18 -0.38
N THR A 150 -12.96 -0.88 -0.48
CA THR A 150 -12.53 0.00 0.61
C THR A 150 -13.47 -0.10 1.80
N GLU A 151 -14.77 0.00 1.56
CA GLU A 151 -15.82 -0.15 2.59
C GLU A 151 -15.82 -1.57 3.20
N PHE A 152 -15.64 -2.60 2.36
CA PHE A 152 -15.51 -3.97 2.83
C PHE A 152 -14.34 -4.15 3.80
N ILE A 153 -13.14 -3.66 3.46
CA ILE A 153 -11.97 -3.77 4.34
C ILE A 153 -12.25 -3.09 5.68
N ALA A 154 -12.74 -1.86 5.66
CA ALA A 154 -13.07 -1.11 6.86
C ALA A 154 -14.10 -1.84 7.73
N ALA A 155 -15.14 -2.43 7.12
CA ALA A 155 -16.17 -3.16 7.84
C ALA A 155 -15.69 -4.49 8.46
N GLN A 156 -14.60 -5.09 7.94
CA GLN A 156 -14.06 -6.34 8.51
C GLN A 156 -13.07 -6.10 9.65
N ILE A 157 -12.42 -4.94 9.72
CA ILE A 157 -11.44 -4.63 10.77
C ILE A 157 -12.18 -4.01 11.96
N PRO A 158 -12.14 -4.64 13.13
CA PRO A 158 -12.78 -4.07 14.33
C PRO A 158 -12.17 -2.69 14.66
N ASN A 159 -13.03 -1.72 14.88
CA ASN A 159 -12.62 -0.35 15.23
C ASN A 159 -11.81 0.39 14.14
N ALA A 160 -11.87 -0.05 12.87
CA ALA A 160 -11.29 0.73 11.80
C ALA A 160 -12.06 2.04 11.55
N GLY A 161 -11.32 3.13 11.37
CA GLY A 161 -11.87 4.36 10.79
C GLY A 161 -11.99 4.20 9.27
N LEU A 162 -13.14 4.59 8.69
CA LEU A 162 -13.31 4.75 7.25
C LEU A 162 -13.29 6.24 6.91
N LEU A 163 -12.41 6.64 6.00
CA LEU A 163 -12.34 8.02 5.53
C LEU A 163 -12.29 8.07 4.01
N ILE A 164 -13.16 8.87 3.42
CA ILE A 164 -13.16 9.13 1.99
C ILE A 164 -12.83 10.59 1.76
N LEU A 165 -11.73 10.83 1.08
CA LEU A 165 -11.27 12.18 0.77
C LEU A 165 -12.03 12.72 -0.45
N PRO A 166 -12.62 13.91 -0.36
CA PRO A 166 -13.38 14.49 -1.46
C PRO A 166 -12.47 14.98 -2.58
N THR A 167 -12.95 14.88 -3.82
CA THR A 167 -12.35 15.46 -5.03
C THR A 167 -10.92 15.01 -5.38
N VAL A 168 -10.50 13.86 -4.84
CA VAL A 168 -9.18 13.28 -5.14
C VAL A 168 -9.30 11.83 -5.63
N SER A 169 -8.29 11.39 -6.39
CA SER A 169 -8.20 10.06 -6.97
C SER A 169 -7.25 9.16 -6.18
N HIS A 170 -6.83 8.04 -6.78
CA HIS A 170 -5.80 7.14 -6.24
C HIS A 170 -4.48 7.84 -5.91
N PHE A 171 -4.22 9.00 -6.54
CA PHE A 171 -3.01 9.80 -6.38
C PHE A 171 -3.23 11.06 -5.53
N ALA A 172 -4.10 11.00 -4.52
CA ALA A 172 -4.48 12.13 -3.66
C ALA A 172 -3.28 12.92 -3.13
N PHE A 173 -2.20 12.24 -2.73
CA PHE A 173 -0.97 12.88 -2.22
C PHE A 173 -0.23 13.73 -3.26
N LEU A 174 -0.50 13.55 -4.56
CA LEU A 174 0.01 14.38 -5.65
C LEU A 174 -0.96 15.49 -6.03
N GLN A 175 -2.28 15.23 -5.92
CA GLN A 175 -3.34 16.15 -6.33
C GLN A 175 -3.60 17.23 -5.28
N ASP A 176 -3.70 16.83 -4.02
CA ASP A 176 -3.86 17.72 -2.87
C ASP A 176 -2.96 17.26 -1.70
N PRO A 177 -1.66 17.55 -1.76
CA PRO A 177 -0.72 17.18 -0.70
C PRO A 177 -1.03 17.86 0.64
N THR A 178 -1.68 19.03 0.62
CA THR A 178 -2.06 19.75 1.84
C THR A 178 -3.14 19.00 2.60
N LEU A 179 -4.22 18.62 1.93
CA LEU A 179 -5.29 17.81 2.51
C LEU A 179 -4.75 16.45 2.97
N PHE A 180 -4.05 15.74 2.07
CA PHE A 180 -3.53 14.42 2.36
C PHE A 180 -2.63 14.40 3.60
N ASN A 181 -1.64 15.29 3.64
CA ASN A 181 -0.72 15.37 4.78
C ASN A 181 -1.43 15.79 6.07
N SER A 182 -2.40 16.71 6.01
CA SER A 182 -3.17 17.12 7.18
C SER A 182 -3.91 15.93 7.81
N VAL A 183 -4.55 15.10 6.98
CA VAL A 183 -5.28 13.92 7.43
C VAL A 183 -4.33 12.85 7.99
N VAL A 184 -3.19 12.62 7.34
CA VAL A 184 -2.16 11.69 7.83
C VAL A 184 -1.63 12.14 9.19
N MET A 185 -1.29 13.43 9.33
CA MET A 185 -0.78 13.97 10.59
C MET A 185 -1.83 13.87 11.69
N HIS A 186 -3.09 14.22 11.40
CA HIS A 186 -4.18 14.08 12.35
C HIS A 186 -4.29 12.63 12.86
N PHE A 187 -4.25 11.63 11.97
CA PHE A 187 -4.26 10.22 12.36
C PHE A 187 -3.05 9.83 13.23
N LEU A 188 -1.85 10.28 12.86
CA LEU A 188 -0.63 9.93 13.59
C LEU A 188 -0.60 10.53 15.00
N GLU A 189 -1.15 11.73 15.18
CA GLU A 189 -1.19 12.45 16.46
C GLU A 189 -2.30 11.98 17.40
N GLN A 190 -3.33 11.27 16.90
CA GLN A 190 -4.37 10.71 17.76
C GLN A 190 -3.73 9.79 18.81
N LYS A 191 -4.09 10.02 20.06
CA LYS A 191 -3.71 9.11 21.15
C LYS A 191 -4.47 7.79 20.96
N SER A 192 -3.76 6.66 21.04
CA SER A 192 -4.41 5.35 21.17
C SER A 192 -5.01 5.28 22.57
N GLU A 193 -6.32 5.11 22.64
CA GLU A 193 -7.00 4.82 23.90
C GLU A 193 -6.64 3.40 24.40
#